data_aba4e625b87e28def3d78bb51d911ba3
#
_entry.id   aba4e625b87e28def3d78bb51d911ba3
#
_cell.length_a   1.000
_cell.length_b   1.000
_cell.length_c   1.000
_cell.angle_alpha   90.00
_cell.angle_beta   90.00
_cell.angle_gamma   90.00
#
_symmetry.space_group_name_H-M   'P 1'
#
loop_
_entity.id
_entity.type
_entity.pdbx_description
1 polymer ?
#
loop_
_entity_poly.entity_id
_entity_poly.type
_entity_poly.pdbx_seq_one_letter_code
_entity_poly.pdbx_strand_id
1 'polypeptide(L)'
;MNIQPILDAFPLPAKHGKLSDIDKDATEKAIETIIANPAEAAKALADKLKDPSTEGSDIQARHAMHATAIRIPVVDRSARKVYAEALAASLADKRPDRVKGFIIRQLQVCGGKEVVSAIGKFLTTGGLADDAAQALLAIKDGAVDEFRAALKKSKGDSKLRQNSLHGLAQLSDKSSTPEFIKALSDKDEDTRLLGLWGLSQVADPKTLEPFLAADKKETGYARNQSAHLGFKFAEKLSKKDASKVYKHIIETRKATTEKHLVEVAKAALN
;
A
#
# COMPACT_ATOMS: atom_id res chain seq x y z
N MET A 1 -10.47 31.10 -2.66
CA MET A 1 -9.79 31.45 -1.39
C MET A 1 -8.45 32.10 -1.64
N ASN A 2 -8.10 33.20 -0.93
CA ASN A 2 -6.72 33.71 -0.90
C ASN A 2 -5.89 32.84 0.06
N ILE A 3 -4.97 32.04 -0.48
CA ILE A 3 -4.19 31.05 0.30
C ILE A 3 -2.91 31.68 0.92
N GLN A 4 -2.48 32.86 0.47
CA GLN A 4 -1.20 33.45 0.91
C GLN A 4 -1.11 33.67 2.43
N PRO A 5 -2.12 34.25 3.11
CA PRO A 5 -2.05 34.42 4.56
C PRO A 5 -1.95 33.10 5.33
N ILE A 6 -2.50 32.02 4.77
CA ILE A 6 -2.38 30.66 5.33
C ILE A 6 -0.95 30.15 5.15
N LEU A 7 -0.35 30.33 3.97
CA LEU A 7 1.02 29.90 3.70
C LEU A 7 2.03 30.63 4.57
N ASP A 8 1.82 31.93 4.80
CA ASP A 8 2.72 32.77 5.63
C ASP A 8 2.80 32.31 7.10
N ALA A 9 1.80 31.55 7.58
CA ALA A 9 1.83 30.95 8.90
C ALA A 9 2.73 29.70 9.00
N PHE A 10 3.17 29.15 7.85
CA PHE A 10 4.06 27.99 7.82
C PHE A 10 5.51 28.42 7.60
N PRO A 11 6.47 27.86 8.36
CA PRO A 11 7.85 28.30 8.31
C PRO A 11 8.51 27.97 6.98
N LEU A 12 9.43 28.81 6.57
CA LEU A 12 10.43 28.53 5.54
C LEU A 12 11.63 27.83 6.19
N PRO A 13 12.32 26.93 5.47
CA PRO A 13 13.52 26.30 6.02
C PRO A 13 14.62 27.34 6.21
N ALA A 14 15.30 27.26 7.35
CA ALA A 14 16.54 28.02 7.59
C ALA A 14 17.65 27.57 6.63
N LYS A 15 18.77 28.33 6.58
CA LYS A 15 19.93 28.09 5.67
C LYS A 15 20.43 26.64 5.59
N HIS A 16 20.20 25.83 6.63
CA HIS A 16 20.62 24.42 6.69
C HIS A 16 19.46 23.40 6.59
N GLY A 17 18.31 23.82 6.04
CA GLY A 17 17.14 22.94 5.87
C GLY A 17 16.37 22.62 7.15
N LYS A 18 16.71 23.23 8.28
CA LYS A 18 15.94 23.08 9.53
C LYS A 18 14.73 23.99 9.50
N LEU A 19 13.57 23.50 9.90
CA LEU A 19 12.40 24.31 10.22
C LEU A 19 12.61 24.85 11.63
N SER A 20 12.95 26.11 11.77
CA SER A 20 13.10 26.82 13.04
C SER A 20 12.03 27.90 13.15
N ASP A 21 11.79 28.34 14.37
CA ASP A 21 10.92 29.48 14.69
C ASP A 21 9.46 29.29 14.21
N ILE A 22 8.90 28.09 14.48
CA ILE A 22 7.51 27.80 14.17
C ILE A 22 6.61 28.53 15.17
N ASP A 23 5.82 29.48 14.69
CA ASP A 23 4.67 30.01 15.42
C ASP A 23 3.56 28.96 15.45
N LYS A 24 3.45 28.24 16.56
CA LYS A 24 2.48 27.16 16.70
C LYS A 24 1.04 27.64 16.65
N ASP A 25 0.75 28.80 17.24
CA ASP A 25 -0.60 29.35 17.32
C ASP A 25 -1.05 29.83 15.94
N ALA A 26 -0.18 30.52 15.19
CA ALA A 26 -0.46 30.91 13.82
C ALA A 26 -0.66 29.70 12.89
N THR A 27 0.18 28.66 13.05
CA THR A 27 0.09 27.43 12.26
C THR A 27 -1.22 26.67 12.55
N GLU A 28 -1.63 26.56 13.83
CA GLU A 28 -2.88 25.89 14.20
C GLU A 28 -4.10 26.64 13.65
N LYS A 29 -4.15 27.97 13.77
CA LYS A 29 -5.20 28.80 13.17
C LYS A 29 -5.27 28.65 11.63
N ALA A 30 -4.12 28.54 10.97
CA ALA A 30 -4.08 28.31 9.53
C ALA A 30 -4.68 26.94 9.17
N ILE A 31 -4.37 25.88 9.93
CA ILE A 31 -4.95 24.55 9.76
C ILE A 31 -6.46 24.57 10.00
N GLU A 32 -6.93 25.23 11.07
CA GLU A 32 -8.36 25.41 11.33
C GLU A 32 -9.09 26.13 10.17
N THR A 33 -8.45 27.16 9.60
CA THR A 33 -8.99 27.88 8.43
C THR A 33 -9.09 26.98 7.20
N ILE A 34 -8.13 26.09 6.98
CA ILE A 34 -8.17 25.08 5.91
C ILE A 34 -9.31 24.09 6.17
N ILE A 35 -9.46 23.60 7.40
CA ILE A 35 -10.50 22.64 7.80
C ILE A 35 -11.89 23.24 7.64
N ALA A 36 -12.06 24.54 7.94
CA ALA A 36 -13.33 25.26 7.77
C ALA A 36 -13.73 25.45 6.29
N ASN A 37 -12.74 25.39 5.35
CA ASN A 37 -12.95 25.59 3.91
C ASN A 37 -12.24 24.49 3.09
N PRO A 38 -12.54 23.22 3.33
CA PRO A 38 -11.67 22.11 2.94
C PRO A 38 -11.52 21.96 1.41
N ALA A 39 -12.57 22.15 0.63
CA ALA A 39 -12.51 22.02 -0.83
C ALA A 39 -11.69 23.12 -1.49
N GLU A 40 -11.98 24.39 -1.13
CA GLU A 40 -11.27 25.53 -1.72
C GLU A 40 -9.79 25.54 -1.31
N ALA A 41 -9.52 25.25 -0.03
CA ALA A 41 -8.16 25.21 0.49
C ALA A 41 -7.33 24.09 -0.14
N ALA A 42 -7.89 22.87 -0.27
CA ALA A 42 -7.23 21.74 -0.92
C ALA A 42 -6.82 22.08 -2.35
N LYS A 43 -7.74 22.67 -3.14
CA LYS A 43 -7.46 23.11 -4.49
C LYS A 43 -6.39 24.22 -4.53
N ALA A 44 -6.54 25.24 -3.71
CA ALA A 44 -5.60 26.37 -3.68
C ALA A 44 -4.18 25.93 -3.25
N LEU A 45 -4.06 24.99 -2.30
CA LEU A 45 -2.79 24.39 -1.93
C LEU A 45 -2.20 23.55 -3.07
N ALA A 46 -3.02 22.74 -3.74
CA ALA A 46 -2.58 21.93 -4.88
C ALA A 46 -2.07 22.80 -6.04
N ASP A 47 -2.67 23.98 -6.25
CA ASP A 47 -2.26 24.94 -7.30
C ASP A 47 -0.91 25.65 -6.98
N LYS A 48 -0.46 25.61 -5.71
CA LYS A 48 0.85 26.11 -5.28
C LYS A 48 1.97 25.08 -5.39
N LEU A 49 1.64 23.79 -5.57
CA LEU A 49 2.65 22.76 -5.68
C LEU A 49 3.43 22.88 -7.00
N LYS A 50 4.72 22.68 -6.92
CA LYS A 50 5.67 22.77 -8.04
C LYS A 50 6.43 21.45 -8.20
N ASP A 51 6.95 21.21 -9.40
CA ASP A 51 7.96 20.18 -9.58
C ASP A 51 9.23 20.58 -8.82
N PRO A 52 9.80 19.71 -7.98
CA PRO A 52 11.05 20.04 -7.27
C PRO A 52 12.24 20.35 -8.17
N SER A 53 12.16 20.00 -9.46
CA SER A 53 13.18 20.36 -10.46
C SER A 53 13.03 21.77 -11.04
N THR A 54 11.92 22.47 -10.75
CA THR A 54 11.68 23.85 -11.21
C THR A 54 12.13 24.86 -10.16
N GLU A 55 12.40 26.08 -10.59
CA GLU A 55 12.74 27.18 -9.69
C GLU A 55 11.57 27.55 -8.75
N GLY A 56 11.92 27.98 -7.56
CA GLY A 56 11.01 28.43 -6.52
C GLY A 56 10.62 27.34 -5.53
N SER A 57 10.16 27.77 -4.37
CA SER A 57 9.81 26.90 -3.25
C SER A 57 8.30 26.73 -3.12
N ASP A 58 7.86 25.50 -2.87
CA ASP A 58 6.48 25.17 -2.50
C ASP A 58 6.42 24.54 -1.09
N ILE A 59 7.49 24.72 -0.30
CA ILE A 59 7.66 24.06 1.01
C ILE A 59 6.51 24.40 1.95
N GLN A 60 6.09 25.67 2.00
CA GLN A 60 4.97 26.09 2.85
C GLN A 60 3.66 25.42 2.43
N ALA A 61 3.39 25.33 1.13
CA ALA A 61 2.20 24.64 0.61
C ALA A 61 2.23 23.14 0.91
N ARG A 62 3.38 22.47 0.77
CA ARG A 62 3.55 21.08 1.16
C ARG A 62 3.36 20.86 2.65
N HIS A 63 3.93 21.75 3.46
CA HIS A 63 3.79 21.66 4.91
C HIS A 63 2.32 21.86 5.34
N ALA A 64 1.65 22.90 4.83
CA ALA A 64 0.25 23.18 5.10
C ALA A 64 -0.65 21.98 4.72
N MET A 65 -0.45 21.44 3.50
CA MET A 65 -1.21 20.29 3.02
C MET A 65 -0.98 19.06 3.89
N HIS A 66 0.27 18.75 4.26
CA HIS A 66 0.62 17.58 5.06
C HIS A 66 0.12 17.69 6.51
N ALA A 67 0.34 18.85 7.15
CA ALA A 67 -0.16 19.09 8.51
C ALA A 67 -1.68 18.96 8.58
N THR A 68 -2.38 19.52 7.57
CA THR A 68 -3.84 19.37 7.48
C THR A 68 -4.24 17.92 7.24
N ALA A 69 -3.57 17.17 6.35
CA ALA A 69 -3.88 15.78 6.08
C ALA A 69 -3.77 14.90 7.33
N ILE A 70 -2.82 15.18 8.23
CA ILE A 70 -2.69 14.49 9.52
C ILE A 70 -3.79 14.92 10.51
N ARG A 71 -4.13 16.20 10.56
CA ARG A 71 -5.02 16.76 11.59
C ARG A 71 -6.49 16.51 11.31
N ILE A 72 -6.92 16.70 10.06
CA ILE A 72 -8.33 16.69 9.67
C ILE A 72 -9.08 15.36 9.96
N PRO A 73 -8.48 14.16 9.83
CA PRO A 73 -9.17 12.91 10.15
C PRO A 73 -9.56 12.77 11.63
N VAL A 74 -8.83 13.48 12.51
CA VAL A 74 -9.05 13.43 13.96
C VAL A 74 -10.09 14.44 14.41
N VAL A 75 -10.12 15.63 13.78
CA VAL A 75 -10.97 16.73 14.25
C VAL A 75 -12.30 16.81 13.53
N ASP A 76 -12.37 16.53 12.23
CA ASP A 76 -13.61 16.62 11.44
C ASP A 76 -13.65 15.63 10.29
N ARG A 77 -14.42 14.55 10.48
CA ARG A 77 -14.57 13.49 9.46
C ARG A 77 -15.29 13.96 8.20
N SER A 78 -16.22 14.93 8.33
CA SER A 78 -16.95 15.47 7.17
C SER A 78 -16.04 16.34 6.32
N ALA A 79 -15.34 17.29 6.95
CA ALA A 79 -14.35 18.14 6.29
C ALA A 79 -13.21 17.29 5.68
N ARG A 80 -12.77 16.20 6.37
CA ARG A 80 -11.79 15.24 5.84
C ARG A 80 -12.21 14.67 4.49
N LYS A 81 -13.46 14.21 4.39
CA LYS A 81 -13.98 13.65 3.13
C LYS A 81 -13.92 14.68 2.01
N VAL A 82 -14.44 15.88 2.25
CA VAL A 82 -14.45 16.98 1.27
C VAL A 82 -13.03 17.38 0.86
N TYR A 83 -12.10 17.46 1.82
CA TYR A 83 -10.70 17.76 1.57
C TYR A 83 -10.03 16.69 0.69
N ALA A 84 -10.23 15.42 1.02
CA ALA A 84 -9.67 14.30 0.27
C ALA A 84 -10.25 14.23 -1.16
N GLU A 85 -11.55 14.43 -1.35
CA GLU A 85 -12.18 14.47 -2.67
C GLU A 85 -11.61 15.61 -3.54
N ALA A 86 -11.38 16.79 -2.95
CA ALA A 86 -10.80 17.92 -3.67
C ALA A 86 -9.32 17.69 -4.04
N LEU A 87 -8.53 17.05 -3.16
CA LEU A 87 -7.17 16.62 -3.50
C LEU A 87 -7.18 15.56 -4.60
N ALA A 88 -8.07 14.57 -4.54
CA ALA A 88 -8.20 13.54 -5.56
C ALA A 88 -8.62 14.12 -6.93
N ALA A 89 -9.49 15.13 -6.95
CA ALA A 89 -9.85 15.84 -8.17
C ALA A 89 -8.63 16.51 -8.84
N SER A 90 -7.70 17.03 -8.04
CA SER A 90 -6.46 17.64 -8.52
C SER A 90 -5.50 16.66 -9.21
N LEU A 91 -5.70 15.34 -9.06
CA LEU A 91 -4.91 14.32 -9.77
C LEU A 91 -5.26 14.22 -11.26
N ALA A 92 -6.45 14.68 -11.67
CA ALA A 92 -6.88 14.67 -13.06
C ALA A 92 -6.21 15.76 -13.91
N ASP A 93 -5.63 16.77 -13.27
CA ASP A 93 -5.00 17.89 -13.95
C ASP A 93 -3.67 17.48 -14.62
N LYS A 94 -3.20 18.30 -15.55
CA LYS A 94 -1.88 18.16 -16.20
C LYS A 94 -0.73 18.57 -15.26
N ARG A 95 -0.64 17.96 -14.09
CA ARG A 95 0.45 18.21 -13.13
C ARG A 95 1.60 17.23 -13.36
N PRO A 96 2.85 17.62 -13.07
CA PRO A 96 3.98 16.70 -13.08
C PRO A 96 3.75 15.49 -12.15
N ASP A 97 4.29 14.33 -12.49
CA ASP A 97 4.12 13.11 -11.70
C ASP A 97 4.65 13.27 -10.26
N ARG A 98 5.72 14.02 -10.05
CA ARG A 98 6.24 14.31 -8.70
C ARG A 98 5.24 15.08 -7.82
N VAL A 99 4.44 15.96 -8.44
CA VAL A 99 3.36 16.68 -7.73
C VAL A 99 2.20 15.74 -7.45
N LYS A 100 1.79 14.94 -8.43
CA LYS A 100 0.74 13.91 -8.25
C LYS A 100 1.12 12.89 -7.18
N GLY A 101 2.35 12.39 -7.20
CA GLY A 101 2.85 11.47 -6.17
C GLY A 101 2.80 12.09 -4.77
N PHE A 102 3.14 13.37 -4.61
CA PHE A 102 2.98 14.04 -3.34
C PHE A 102 1.51 14.11 -2.89
N ILE A 103 0.57 14.45 -3.79
CA ILE A 103 -0.87 14.48 -3.48
C ILE A 103 -1.37 13.07 -3.10
N ILE A 104 -0.97 12.03 -3.83
CA ILE A 104 -1.34 10.64 -3.52
C ILE A 104 -0.86 10.25 -2.11
N ARG A 105 0.36 10.65 -1.71
CA ARG A 105 0.85 10.43 -0.34
C ARG A 105 0.06 11.18 0.73
N GLN A 106 -0.53 12.35 0.41
CA GLN A 106 -1.46 13.00 1.35
C GLN A 106 -2.79 12.22 1.43
N LEU A 107 -3.28 11.72 0.30
CA LEU A 107 -4.46 10.86 0.27
C LEU A 107 -4.24 9.52 1.00
N GLN A 108 -3.01 9.02 1.08
CA GLN A 108 -2.66 7.88 1.95
C GLN A 108 -2.97 8.17 3.43
N VAL A 109 -2.83 9.43 3.86
CA VAL A 109 -3.02 9.86 5.25
C VAL A 109 -4.48 10.22 5.54
N CYS A 110 -5.12 10.99 4.68
CA CYS A 110 -6.45 11.54 4.91
C CYS A 110 -7.55 10.94 4.03
N GLY A 111 -7.21 10.11 3.04
CA GLY A 111 -8.18 9.50 2.14
C GLY A 111 -9.03 8.42 2.79
N GLY A 112 -10.16 8.14 2.16
CA GLY A 112 -11.02 7.02 2.46
C GLY A 112 -11.57 6.42 1.17
N LYS A 113 -12.60 5.59 1.25
CA LYS A 113 -13.22 4.91 0.11
C LYS A 113 -13.55 5.85 -1.05
N GLU A 114 -13.92 7.08 -0.75
CA GLU A 114 -14.34 8.10 -1.74
C GLU A 114 -13.26 8.45 -2.77
N VAL A 115 -11.98 8.22 -2.45
CA VAL A 115 -10.85 8.57 -3.35
C VAL A 115 -10.18 7.36 -3.99
N VAL A 116 -10.58 6.15 -3.62
CA VAL A 116 -9.94 4.90 -4.05
C VAL A 116 -9.90 4.76 -5.57
N SER A 117 -11.02 5.01 -6.26
CA SER A 117 -11.07 4.91 -7.72
C SER A 117 -10.22 5.97 -8.44
N ALA A 118 -10.05 7.15 -7.84
CA ALA A 118 -9.16 8.17 -8.39
C ALA A 118 -7.68 7.75 -8.29
N ILE A 119 -7.29 7.17 -7.15
CA ILE A 119 -5.93 6.66 -6.90
C ILE A 119 -5.65 5.42 -7.74
N GLY A 120 -6.63 4.50 -7.87
CA GLY A 120 -6.49 3.22 -8.59
C GLY A 120 -6.05 3.36 -10.05
N LYS A 121 -6.40 4.49 -10.69
CA LYS A 121 -5.97 4.80 -12.06
C LYS A 121 -4.45 4.85 -12.21
N PHE A 122 -3.73 5.17 -11.14
CA PHE A 122 -2.29 5.32 -11.14
C PHE A 122 -1.53 4.02 -10.87
N LEU A 123 -2.20 2.92 -10.50
CA LEU A 123 -1.55 1.61 -10.36
C LEU A 123 -0.86 1.13 -11.65
N THR A 124 -1.32 1.61 -12.80
CA THR A 124 -0.74 1.28 -14.11
C THR A 124 0.16 2.40 -14.67
N THR A 125 0.48 3.42 -13.87
CA THR A 125 1.29 4.57 -14.29
C THR A 125 2.68 4.46 -13.67
N GLY A 126 3.70 4.12 -14.46
CA GLY A 126 5.04 3.75 -14.03
C GLY A 126 5.57 4.48 -12.79
N GLY A 127 5.78 5.81 -12.87
CA GLY A 127 6.35 6.59 -11.75
C GLY A 127 5.43 6.80 -10.54
N LEU A 128 4.13 6.48 -10.65
CA LEU A 128 3.13 6.71 -9.60
C LEU A 128 2.54 5.41 -9.03
N ALA A 129 2.86 4.26 -9.64
CA ALA A 129 2.27 2.97 -9.26
C ALA A 129 2.52 2.60 -7.80
N ASP A 130 3.73 2.85 -7.31
CA ASP A 130 4.12 2.53 -5.93
C ASP A 130 3.42 3.47 -4.93
N ASP A 131 3.36 4.77 -5.19
CA ASP A 131 2.61 5.73 -4.36
C ASP A 131 1.11 5.35 -4.31
N ALA A 132 0.52 5.00 -5.46
CA ALA A 132 -0.87 4.58 -5.54
C ALA A 132 -1.14 3.29 -4.76
N ALA A 133 -0.26 2.29 -4.89
CA ALA A 133 -0.39 1.03 -4.17
C ALA A 133 -0.32 1.24 -2.65
N GLN A 134 0.64 2.04 -2.16
CA GLN A 134 0.76 2.35 -0.74
C GLN A 134 -0.46 3.10 -0.20
N ALA A 135 -0.99 4.07 -0.94
CA ALA A 135 -2.18 4.79 -0.55
C ALA A 135 -3.41 3.87 -0.46
N LEU A 136 -3.61 3.01 -1.46
CA LEU A 136 -4.72 2.04 -1.46
C LEU A 136 -4.59 1.03 -0.31
N LEU A 137 -3.38 0.56 0.00
CA LEU A 137 -3.13 -0.34 1.13
C LEU A 137 -3.40 0.32 2.48
N ALA A 138 -3.16 1.62 2.61
CA ALA A 138 -3.48 2.37 3.83
C ALA A 138 -5.00 2.58 3.98
N ILE A 139 -5.70 2.89 2.90
CA ILE A 139 -7.15 3.12 2.88
C ILE A 139 -7.92 1.81 3.10
N LYS A 140 -7.52 0.72 2.46
CA LYS A 140 -8.09 -0.64 2.48
C LYS A 140 -9.48 -0.75 1.87
N ASP A 141 -10.47 0.03 2.38
CA ASP A 141 -11.87 -0.06 1.92
C ASP A 141 -11.99 0.30 0.43
N GLY A 142 -12.46 -0.65 -0.39
CA GLY A 142 -12.59 -0.53 -1.83
C GLY A 142 -11.31 -0.79 -2.63
N ALA A 143 -10.14 -0.91 -2.00
CA ALA A 143 -8.85 -1.07 -2.67
C ALA A 143 -8.71 -2.40 -3.44
N VAL A 144 -9.37 -3.46 -2.99
CA VAL A 144 -9.34 -4.80 -3.63
C VAL A 144 -9.74 -4.72 -5.10
N ASP A 145 -10.81 -4.00 -5.41
CA ASP A 145 -11.32 -3.90 -6.78
C ASP A 145 -10.34 -3.20 -7.72
N GLU A 146 -9.62 -2.20 -7.22
CA GLU A 146 -8.60 -1.49 -7.98
C GLU A 146 -7.37 -2.39 -8.26
N PHE A 147 -6.87 -3.12 -7.25
CA PHE A 147 -5.78 -4.08 -7.46
C PHE A 147 -6.20 -5.21 -8.41
N ARG A 148 -7.43 -5.69 -8.32
CA ARG A 148 -7.95 -6.72 -9.24
C ARG A 148 -8.10 -6.18 -10.66
N ALA A 149 -8.55 -4.93 -10.82
CA ALA A 149 -8.61 -4.27 -12.13
C ALA A 149 -7.20 -4.07 -12.73
N ALA A 150 -6.21 -3.69 -11.92
CA ALA A 150 -4.81 -3.59 -12.32
C ALA A 150 -4.23 -4.95 -12.72
N LEU A 151 -4.51 -6.00 -11.95
CA LEU A 151 -4.09 -7.37 -12.25
C LEU A 151 -4.63 -7.86 -13.61
N LYS A 152 -5.89 -7.56 -13.93
CA LYS A 152 -6.48 -7.89 -15.26
C LYS A 152 -5.74 -7.19 -16.41
N LYS A 153 -5.17 -6.01 -16.17
CA LYS A 153 -4.42 -5.24 -17.18
C LYS A 153 -2.94 -5.64 -17.26
N SER A 154 -2.44 -6.47 -16.36
CA SER A 154 -1.02 -6.84 -16.24
C SER A 154 -0.53 -7.83 -17.31
N LYS A 155 -1.30 -8.11 -18.35
CA LYS A 155 -0.91 -9.05 -19.43
C LYS A 155 0.40 -8.59 -20.07
N GLY A 156 1.47 -9.38 -19.90
CA GLY A 156 2.80 -9.07 -20.41
C GLY A 156 3.66 -8.15 -19.51
N ASP A 157 3.08 -7.62 -18.43
CA ASP A 157 3.79 -6.79 -17.45
C ASP A 157 3.91 -7.56 -16.12
N SER A 158 5.09 -8.14 -15.88
CA SER A 158 5.35 -8.92 -14.67
C SER A 158 5.36 -8.04 -13.41
N LYS A 159 5.90 -6.82 -13.48
CA LYS A 159 5.95 -5.89 -12.34
C LYS A 159 4.54 -5.47 -11.91
N LEU A 160 3.69 -5.09 -12.86
CA LEU A 160 2.30 -4.75 -12.55
C LEU A 160 1.54 -5.94 -11.96
N ARG A 161 1.80 -7.17 -12.48
CA ARG A 161 1.22 -8.40 -11.92
C ARG A 161 1.65 -8.63 -10.49
N GLN A 162 2.94 -8.56 -10.21
CA GLN A 162 3.51 -8.73 -8.87
C GLN A 162 2.96 -7.70 -7.90
N ASN A 163 2.97 -6.41 -8.26
CA ASN A 163 2.44 -5.34 -7.42
C ASN A 163 0.94 -5.53 -7.12
N SER A 164 0.17 -5.97 -8.11
CA SER A 164 -1.27 -6.22 -7.93
C SER A 164 -1.53 -7.42 -7.01
N LEU A 165 -0.83 -8.54 -7.21
CA LEU A 165 -0.92 -9.72 -6.34
C LEU A 165 -0.46 -9.41 -4.93
N HIS A 166 0.62 -8.63 -4.77
CA HIS A 166 1.10 -8.15 -3.47
C HIS A 166 0.01 -7.35 -2.75
N GLY A 167 -0.63 -6.40 -3.44
CA GLY A 167 -1.73 -5.61 -2.87
C GLY A 167 -2.90 -6.48 -2.39
N LEU A 168 -3.34 -7.43 -3.21
CA LEU A 168 -4.42 -8.36 -2.86
C LEU A 168 -4.05 -9.27 -1.67
N ALA A 169 -2.80 -9.76 -1.62
CA ALA A 169 -2.30 -10.58 -0.51
C ALA A 169 -2.22 -9.77 0.79
N GLN A 170 -1.71 -8.54 0.73
CA GLN A 170 -1.63 -7.63 1.90
C GLN A 170 -3.01 -7.31 2.48
N LEU A 171 -4.03 -7.22 1.63
CA LEU A 171 -5.41 -7.01 2.04
C LEU A 171 -6.08 -8.29 2.54
N SER A 172 -5.42 -9.45 2.43
CA SER A 172 -5.94 -10.77 2.82
C SER A 172 -7.32 -11.08 2.21
N ASP A 173 -7.54 -10.62 0.98
CA ASP A 173 -8.85 -10.74 0.33
C ASP A 173 -9.17 -12.17 -0.09
N LYS A 174 -10.15 -12.77 0.59
CA LYS A 174 -10.58 -14.15 0.32
C LYS A 174 -11.13 -14.35 -1.10
N SER A 175 -11.73 -13.32 -1.68
CA SER A 175 -12.29 -13.40 -3.03
C SER A 175 -11.22 -13.44 -4.12
N SER A 176 -9.96 -13.10 -3.79
CA SER A 176 -8.79 -13.21 -4.68
C SER A 176 -8.06 -14.57 -4.62
N THR A 177 -8.61 -15.55 -3.89
CA THR A 177 -8.07 -16.92 -3.86
C THR A 177 -7.83 -17.52 -5.25
N PRO A 178 -8.73 -17.39 -6.25
CA PRO A 178 -8.48 -17.89 -7.59
C PRO A 178 -7.26 -17.28 -8.28
N GLU A 179 -7.00 -16.00 -8.07
CA GLU A 179 -5.85 -15.28 -8.60
C GLU A 179 -4.54 -15.81 -7.98
N PHE A 180 -4.52 -16.09 -6.67
CA PHE A 180 -3.37 -16.68 -5.99
C PHE A 180 -3.12 -18.11 -6.46
N ILE A 181 -4.15 -18.94 -6.59
CA ILE A 181 -4.01 -20.30 -7.14
C ILE A 181 -3.46 -20.27 -8.56
N LYS A 182 -3.94 -19.35 -9.40
CA LYS A 182 -3.42 -19.18 -10.76
C LYS A 182 -1.95 -18.78 -10.76
N ALA A 183 -1.51 -17.93 -9.84
CA ALA A 183 -0.12 -17.49 -9.71
C ALA A 183 0.84 -18.64 -9.36
N LEU A 184 0.39 -19.72 -8.70
CA LEU A 184 1.24 -20.88 -8.37
C LEU A 184 1.82 -21.60 -9.59
N SER A 185 1.28 -21.36 -10.78
CA SER A 185 1.75 -21.95 -12.04
C SER A 185 2.46 -20.94 -12.94
N ASP A 186 2.79 -19.75 -12.45
CA ASP A 186 3.50 -18.75 -13.24
C ASP A 186 4.97 -19.20 -13.49
N LYS A 187 5.51 -18.81 -14.65
CA LYS A 187 6.90 -19.06 -14.98
C LYS A 187 7.88 -18.28 -14.09
N ASP A 188 7.44 -17.13 -13.60
CA ASP A 188 8.20 -16.23 -12.77
C ASP A 188 8.14 -16.68 -11.29
N GLU A 189 9.30 -16.83 -10.66
CA GLU A 189 9.45 -17.33 -9.30
C GLU A 189 8.78 -16.40 -8.27
N ASP A 190 9.00 -15.07 -8.39
CA ASP A 190 8.44 -14.10 -7.47
C ASP A 190 6.90 -14.08 -7.55
N THR A 191 6.35 -14.25 -8.75
CA THR A 191 4.90 -14.35 -8.95
C THR A 191 4.34 -15.62 -8.26
N ARG A 192 5.04 -16.77 -8.32
CA ARG A 192 4.61 -17.98 -7.60
C ARG A 192 4.69 -17.81 -6.09
N LEU A 193 5.75 -17.18 -5.58
CA LEU A 193 5.88 -16.85 -4.15
C LEU A 193 4.77 -15.91 -3.68
N LEU A 194 4.37 -14.93 -4.48
CA LEU A 194 3.22 -14.06 -4.18
C LEU A 194 1.91 -14.86 -4.14
N GLY A 195 1.73 -15.85 -5.00
CA GLY A 195 0.60 -16.78 -4.94
C GLY A 195 0.57 -17.54 -3.61
N LEU A 196 1.69 -18.16 -3.22
CA LEU A 196 1.83 -18.88 -1.94
C LEU A 196 1.60 -17.92 -0.75
N TRP A 197 2.16 -16.73 -0.79
CA TRP A 197 1.94 -15.74 0.25
C TRP A 197 0.48 -15.32 0.36
N GLY A 198 -0.19 -15.03 -0.76
CA GLY A 198 -1.61 -14.70 -0.80
C GLY A 198 -2.47 -15.80 -0.15
N LEU A 199 -2.23 -17.07 -0.50
CA LEU A 199 -2.92 -18.20 0.12
C LEU A 199 -2.65 -18.30 1.62
N SER A 200 -1.43 -18.05 2.08
CA SER A 200 -1.09 -18.03 3.51
C SER A 200 -1.74 -16.87 4.26
N GLN A 201 -1.98 -15.73 3.58
CA GLN A 201 -2.70 -14.59 4.19
C GLN A 201 -4.19 -14.88 4.32
N VAL A 202 -4.82 -15.40 3.27
CA VAL A 202 -6.24 -15.78 3.25
C VAL A 202 -6.55 -16.92 4.20
N ALA A 203 -5.64 -17.88 4.29
CA ALA A 203 -5.70 -19.06 5.16
C ALA A 203 -6.99 -19.88 5.02
N ASP A 204 -7.48 -20.08 3.78
CA ASP A 204 -8.59 -21.00 3.51
C ASP A 204 -8.08 -22.44 3.51
N PRO A 205 -8.57 -23.33 4.40
CA PRO A 205 -8.18 -24.75 4.42
C PRO A 205 -8.38 -25.48 3.09
N LYS A 206 -9.30 -25.03 2.24
CA LYS A 206 -9.54 -25.60 0.91
C LYS A 206 -8.36 -25.39 -0.05
N THR A 207 -7.48 -24.43 0.23
CA THR A 207 -6.31 -24.15 -0.59
C THR A 207 -5.04 -24.87 -0.14
N LEU A 208 -5.16 -25.72 0.88
CA LEU A 208 -4.02 -26.43 1.45
C LEU A 208 -3.34 -27.35 0.42
N GLU A 209 -4.10 -28.16 -0.29
CA GLU A 209 -3.54 -29.08 -1.29
C GLU A 209 -2.85 -28.33 -2.46
N PRO A 210 -3.45 -27.30 -3.09
CA PRO A 210 -2.75 -26.48 -4.07
C PRO A 210 -1.46 -25.85 -3.53
N PHE A 211 -1.47 -25.37 -2.27
CA PHE A 211 -0.30 -24.78 -1.62
C PHE A 211 0.83 -25.80 -1.49
N LEU A 212 0.56 -26.98 -0.91
CA LEU A 212 1.56 -28.02 -0.69
C LEU A 212 2.11 -28.58 -2.01
N ALA A 213 1.26 -28.71 -3.02
CA ALA A 213 1.67 -29.14 -4.36
C ALA A 213 2.60 -28.14 -5.05
N ALA A 214 2.38 -26.83 -4.84
CA ALA A 214 3.25 -25.77 -5.35
C ALA A 214 4.58 -25.73 -4.58
N ASP A 215 4.53 -25.73 -3.23
CA ASP A 215 5.73 -25.77 -2.38
C ASP A 215 6.69 -26.91 -2.75
N LYS A 216 6.15 -28.10 -3.03
CA LYS A 216 6.94 -29.27 -3.42
C LYS A 216 7.76 -29.07 -4.70
N LYS A 217 7.32 -28.19 -5.61
CA LYS A 217 7.97 -27.92 -6.89
C LYS A 217 9.03 -26.83 -6.80
N GLU A 218 9.02 -26.02 -5.74
CA GLU A 218 9.95 -24.93 -5.59
C GLU A 218 11.37 -25.42 -5.30
N THR A 219 12.36 -24.67 -5.80
CA THR A 219 13.79 -24.95 -5.68
C THR A 219 14.55 -23.73 -5.19
N GLY A 220 15.79 -23.90 -4.78
CA GLY A 220 16.68 -22.77 -4.42
C GLY A 220 16.08 -21.86 -3.35
N TYR A 221 16.07 -20.55 -3.61
CA TYR A 221 15.57 -19.53 -2.72
C TYR A 221 14.05 -19.69 -2.48
N ALA A 222 13.28 -19.88 -3.55
CA ALA A 222 11.84 -20.02 -3.44
C ALA A 222 11.42 -21.21 -2.59
N ARG A 223 12.17 -22.31 -2.60
CA ARG A 223 11.92 -23.49 -1.78
C ARG A 223 12.03 -23.17 -0.27
N ASN A 224 12.97 -22.34 0.10
CA ASN A 224 13.11 -21.92 1.49
C ASN A 224 11.99 -20.95 1.89
N GLN A 225 11.71 -19.96 1.05
CA GLN A 225 10.64 -19.00 1.30
C GLN A 225 9.26 -19.67 1.37
N SER A 226 8.96 -20.62 0.49
CA SER A 226 7.69 -21.34 0.50
C SER A 226 7.46 -22.13 1.79
N ALA A 227 8.51 -22.71 2.39
CA ALA A 227 8.41 -23.36 3.70
C ALA A 227 8.06 -22.36 4.81
N HIS A 228 8.68 -21.16 4.84
CA HIS A 228 8.30 -20.10 5.78
C HIS A 228 6.86 -19.64 5.60
N LEU A 229 6.40 -19.54 4.35
CA LEU A 229 5.01 -19.23 4.05
C LEU A 229 4.07 -20.37 4.52
N GLY A 230 4.52 -21.62 4.43
CA GLY A 230 3.83 -22.79 4.97
C GLY A 230 3.64 -22.70 6.48
N PHE A 231 4.65 -22.33 7.25
CA PHE A 231 4.50 -22.08 8.69
C PHE A 231 3.48 -20.99 8.98
N LYS A 232 3.55 -19.84 8.29
CA LYS A 232 2.56 -18.75 8.43
C LYS A 232 1.13 -19.19 8.07
N PHE A 233 1.01 -20.08 7.10
CA PHE A 233 -0.27 -20.67 6.75
C PHE A 233 -0.78 -21.55 7.87
N ALA A 234 0.06 -22.47 8.38
CA ALA A 234 -0.28 -23.40 9.45
C ALA A 234 -0.74 -22.69 10.74
N GLU A 235 -0.09 -21.57 11.11
CA GLU A 235 -0.45 -20.77 12.29
C GLU A 235 -1.92 -20.29 12.29
N LYS A 236 -2.51 -20.15 11.11
CA LYS A 236 -3.89 -19.65 10.92
C LYS A 236 -4.91 -20.79 10.72
N LEU A 237 -4.46 -22.04 10.63
CA LEU A 237 -5.30 -23.18 10.37
C LEU A 237 -5.72 -23.91 11.66
N SER A 238 -6.67 -24.84 11.54
CA SER A 238 -6.96 -25.81 12.60
C SER A 238 -5.74 -26.68 12.89
N LYS A 239 -5.59 -27.21 14.12
CA LYS A 239 -4.50 -28.14 14.46
C LYS A 239 -4.40 -29.32 13.47
N LYS A 240 -5.55 -29.84 13.03
CA LYS A 240 -5.64 -30.93 12.06
C LYS A 240 -5.02 -30.55 10.71
N ASP A 241 -5.33 -29.36 10.20
CA ASP A 241 -4.85 -28.92 8.90
C ASP A 241 -3.41 -28.41 8.99
N ALA A 242 -3.04 -27.71 10.06
CA ALA A 242 -1.66 -27.31 10.34
C ALA A 242 -0.72 -28.52 10.39
N SER A 243 -1.15 -29.64 10.98
CA SER A 243 -0.35 -30.86 11.03
C SER A 243 0.00 -31.42 9.64
N LYS A 244 -0.83 -31.19 8.64
CA LYS A 244 -0.54 -31.60 7.25
C LYS A 244 0.62 -30.79 6.68
N VAL A 245 0.68 -29.48 6.95
CA VAL A 245 1.79 -28.61 6.54
C VAL A 245 3.09 -29.06 7.20
N TYR A 246 3.08 -29.27 8.51
CA TYR A 246 4.28 -29.70 9.23
C TYR A 246 4.81 -31.05 8.75
N LYS A 247 3.92 -32.03 8.55
CA LYS A 247 4.29 -33.35 7.99
C LYS A 247 4.88 -33.21 6.59
N HIS A 248 4.27 -32.37 5.73
CA HIS A 248 4.78 -32.09 4.40
C HIS A 248 6.20 -31.51 4.43
N ILE A 249 6.48 -30.55 5.32
CA ILE A 249 7.82 -29.97 5.48
C ILE A 249 8.80 -31.07 5.93
N ILE A 250 8.45 -31.90 6.92
CA ILE A 250 9.29 -33.00 7.38
C ILE A 250 9.59 -34.01 6.25
N GLU A 251 8.60 -34.30 5.42
CA GLU A 251 8.72 -35.26 4.31
C GLU A 251 9.52 -34.72 3.13
N THR A 252 9.43 -33.44 2.86
CA THR A 252 10.01 -32.85 1.64
C THR A 252 11.37 -32.18 1.86
N ARG A 253 11.69 -31.70 3.07
CA ARG A 253 12.94 -31.02 3.40
C ARG A 253 13.97 -32.03 3.92
N LYS A 254 14.79 -32.60 2.99
CA LYS A 254 15.78 -33.67 3.28
C LYS A 254 17.24 -33.19 3.31
N ALA A 255 17.52 -32.02 2.79
CA ALA A 255 18.89 -31.48 2.75
C ALA A 255 19.36 -31.07 4.16
N THR A 256 20.67 -31.23 4.40
CA THR A 256 21.30 -30.84 5.67
C THR A 256 21.06 -29.37 5.99
N THR A 257 21.04 -28.51 4.98
CA THR A 257 20.77 -27.06 5.09
C THR A 257 19.33 -26.74 5.48
N GLU A 258 18.40 -27.70 5.35
CA GLU A 258 16.97 -27.55 5.67
C GLU A 258 16.60 -28.13 7.06
N LYS A 259 17.58 -28.66 7.81
CA LYS A 259 17.35 -29.26 9.14
C LYS A 259 16.56 -28.37 10.08
N HIS A 260 16.86 -27.08 10.12
CA HIS A 260 16.18 -26.11 10.97
C HIS A 260 14.68 -26.03 10.69
N LEU A 261 14.24 -26.14 9.43
CA LEU A 261 12.81 -26.16 9.06
C LEU A 261 12.13 -27.45 9.58
N VAL A 262 12.83 -28.58 9.47
CA VAL A 262 12.32 -29.88 9.96
C VAL A 262 12.18 -29.87 11.49
N GLU A 263 13.13 -29.30 12.21
CA GLU A 263 13.09 -29.21 13.67
C GLU A 263 11.92 -28.33 14.15
N VAL A 264 11.71 -27.18 13.50
CA VAL A 264 10.55 -26.30 13.78
C VAL A 264 9.24 -27.06 13.52
N ALA A 265 9.13 -27.77 12.40
CA ALA A 265 7.93 -28.52 12.04
C ALA A 265 7.66 -29.67 13.03
N LYS A 266 8.70 -30.38 13.51
CA LYS A 266 8.57 -31.42 14.52
C LYS A 266 8.12 -30.87 15.88
N ALA A 267 8.72 -29.75 16.30
CA ALA A 267 8.35 -29.07 17.55
C ALA A 267 6.88 -28.61 17.56
N ALA A 268 6.36 -28.17 16.41
CA ALA A 268 4.98 -27.72 16.26
C ALA A 268 3.94 -28.87 16.22
N LEU A 269 4.39 -30.12 16.03
CA LEU A 269 3.51 -31.31 16.05
C LEU A 269 3.33 -31.91 17.47
N ASN A 270 4.24 -31.61 18.39
CA ASN A 270 4.21 -32.04 19.79
C ASN A 270 3.35 -31.08 20.62
#